data_23d8273da8da44ee75d49f4f1202a72d
#
_entry.id   23d8273da8da44ee75d49f4f1202a72d
#
_cell.length_a   1.000
_cell.length_b   1.000
_cell.length_c   1.000
_cell.angle_alpha   90.00
_cell.angle_beta   90.00
_cell.angle_gamma   90.00
#
_symmetry.space_group_name_H-M   'P 1'
#
loop_
_entity.id
_entity.type
_entity.pdbx_description
1 polymer ?
#
loop_
_entity_poly.entity_id
_entity_poly.type
_entity_poly.pdbx_seq_one_letter_code
_entity_poly.pdbx_strand_id
1 'polypeptide(L)'
;MRKSFPHYQQLDEMDCGSTSLRMIAKYYGKEYSAEMLRQHCHITRNGVSMLGISEAAEYLGFRTLGVRITMEQLAHDASLPCILHWNQNHFVVCYKVKKYRSGRYRFYIADPASQKLCYTEEEFLHCWISTKVHGQDCGMALLMIPGVNFGKRKEECESHKRNIKFFFKYLKPYQRQVGLLLLGMLLGSLLQLVFPFLTQALVDKGINGKNLGFVTLILIAQLVLFIAQLSVNFIRGWILLHVNTRIDIALISDFLVKLMKMPLHFFDTKKIGDLMQRIEDHSRIKSFLMGNSLGFIFSLANFVVFSVVLGYYSLLVLGVFLLGNTLYILWVAFFMKYRRELDYKRFSQSATERNKMIQLIQGMQDIKLNNCERQKRWEWERVQMRLFRISVKGLTIGQFQQSGSVFFSQSTNILITFIAARNVIHGDMTLGMMMSLTYIIGQLSAPINDFISFIQSVQDAKISLERLNEIHSQPDEDTDLDDKVTELPEDRTIRVEHVTFSYDGAERNYALNDVSLEIPERKVTAIVGESGCGT
;
A
#
# COMPACT_ATOMS: atom_id res chain seq x y z
N MET A 1 -5.13 -19.12 -23.57
CA MET A 1 -5.10 -18.62 -22.19
C MET A 1 -6.12 -17.49 -22.05
N ARG A 2 -7.18 -17.63 -21.24
CA ARG A 2 -8.11 -16.53 -20.97
C ARG A 2 -7.37 -15.50 -20.12
N LYS A 3 -7.05 -14.33 -20.70
CA LYS A 3 -6.43 -13.22 -19.97
C LYS A 3 -7.35 -12.85 -18.78
N SER A 4 -6.81 -12.84 -17.57
CA SER A 4 -7.52 -12.33 -16.38
C SER A 4 -7.81 -10.84 -16.63
N PHE A 5 -9.01 -10.36 -16.27
CA PHE A 5 -9.34 -8.93 -16.37
C PHE A 5 -8.31 -8.10 -15.59
N PRO A 6 -7.76 -7.01 -16.15
CA PRO A 6 -6.78 -6.19 -15.43
C PRO A 6 -7.45 -5.52 -14.23
N HIS A 7 -6.67 -5.27 -13.18
CA HIS A 7 -7.13 -4.54 -12.01
C HIS A 7 -6.09 -3.53 -11.60
N TYR A 8 -6.52 -2.30 -11.40
CA TYR A 8 -5.75 -1.21 -10.81
C TYR A 8 -6.45 -0.73 -9.55
N GLN A 9 -5.67 -0.41 -8.55
CA GLN A 9 -6.17 0.21 -7.33
C GLN A 9 -6.16 1.72 -7.49
N GLN A 10 -7.22 2.40 -7.05
CA GLN A 10 -7.26 3.86 -7.00
C GLN A 10 -6.23 4.37 -6.00
N LEU A 11 -5.58 5.48 -6.34
CA LEU A 11 -4.56 6.08 -5.49
C LEU A 11 -5.17 7.03 -4.46
N ASP A 12 -6.23 7.72 -4.85
CA ASP A 12 -7.00 8.64 -4.00
C ASP A 12 -8.48 8.24 -3.96
N GLU A 13 -9.21 8.74 -2.97
CA GLU A 13 -10.63 8.43 -2.79
C GLU A 13 -11.49 8.85 -3.99
N MET A 14 -11.09 9.92 -4.69
CA MET A 14 -11.80 10.50 -5.83
C MET A 14 -11.53 9.81 -7.17
N ASP A 15 -10.57 8.90 -7.25
CA ASP A 15 -10.07 8.28 -8.49
C ASP A 15 -10.88 7.09 -8.99
N CYS A 16 -12.00 6.76 -8.39
CA CYS A 16 -12.73 5.55 -8.74
C CYS A 16 -13.13 5.50 -10.22
N GLY A 17 -13.58 6.61 -10.81
CA GLY A 17 -14.00 6.68 -12.21
C GLY A 17 -12.82 6.60 -13.19
N SER A 18 -11.77 7.41 -13.00
CA SER A 18 -10.57 7.41 -13.84
C SER A 18 -9.85 6.05 -13.79
N THR A 19 -9.79 5.42 -12.61
CA THR A 19 -9.20 4.09 -12.43
C THR A 19 -10.07 2.99 -13.10
N SER A 20 -11.39 3.11 -13.03
CA SER A 20 -12.31 2.21 -13.76
C SER A 20 -12.11 2.31 -15.26
N LEU A 21 -12.00 3.52 -15.82
CA LEU A 21 -11.69 3.75 -17.23
C LEU A 21 -10.31 3.17 -17.60
N ARG A 22 -9.29 3.34 -16.74
CA ARG A 22 -7.95 2.76 -16.92
C ARG A 22 -7.99 1.24 -17.03
N MET A 23 -8.79 0.56 -16.19
CA MET A 23 -8.96 -0.90 -16.24
C MET A 23 -9.58 -1.35 -17.56
N ILE A 24 -10.60 -0.64 -18.04
CA ILE A 24 -11.27 -0.97 -19.32
C ILE A 24 -10.31 -0.73 -20.49
N ALA A 25 -9.59 0.39 -20.52
CA ALA A 25 -8.61 0.67 -21.57
C ALA A 25 -7.53 -0.41 -21.65
N LYS A 26 -7.03 -0.87 -20.49
CA LYS A 26 -6.06 -1.97 -20.41
C LYS A 26 -6.64 -3.30 -20.88
N TYR A 27 -7.90 -3.57 -20.62
CA TYR A 27 -8.57 -4.77 -21.11
C TYR A 27 -8.58 -4.81 -22.65
N TYR A 28 -8.78 -3.66 -23.30
CA TYR A 28 -8.71 -3.50 -24.76
C TYR A 28 -7.27 -3.33 -25.30
N GLY A 29 -6.24 -3.50 -24.44
CA GLY A 29 -4.83 -3.57 -24.84
C GLY A 29 -4.07 -2.25 -24.82
N LYS A 30 -4.67 -1.15 -24.35
CA LYS A 30 -3.99 0.15 -24.20
C LYS A 30 -3.79 0.50 -22.74
N GLU A 31 -2.65 1.10 -22.43
CA GLU A 31 -2.30 1.53 -21.09
C GLU A 31 -2.13 3.04 -21.07
N TYR A 32 -2.84 3.69 -20.16
CA TYR A 32 -2.79 5.14 -20.00
C TYR A 32 -2.35 5.50 -18.58
N SER A 33 -1.71 6.65 -18.41
CA SER A 33 -1.30 7.13 -17.09
C SER A 33 -2.54 7.49 -16.26
N ALA A 34 -2.47 7.31 -14.94
CA ALA A 34 -3.56 7.71 -14.05
C ALA A 34 -3.77 9.23 -14.09
N GLU A 35 -2.69 9.97 -14.23
CA GLU A 35 -2.64 11.43 -14.28
C GLU A 35 -3.45 11.99 -15.45
N MET A 36 -3.13 11.54 -16.67
CA MET A 36 -3.82 11.97 -17.88
C MET A 36 -5.32 11.68 -17.79
N LEU A 37 -5.69 10.50 -17.27
CA LEU A 37 -7.11 10.15 -17.11
C LEU A 37 -7.81 11.03 -16.07
N ARG A 38 -7.13 11.46 -15.01
CA ARG A 38 -7.68 12.39 -14.03
C ARG A 38 -7.99 13.74 -14.63
N GLN A 39 -7.05 14.30 -15.40
CA GLN A 39 -7.21 15.59 -16.05
C GLN A 39 -8.43 15.59 -16.99
N HIS A 40 -8.56 14.56 -17.83
CA HIS A 40 -9.69 14.46 -18.77
C HIS A 40 -11.01 14.03 -18.12
N CYS A 41 -10.98 13.41 -16.92
CA CYS A 41 -12.19 13.10 -16.17
C CYS A 41 -12.75 14.29 -15.40
N HIS A 42 -12.08 15.44 -15.37
CA HIS A 42 -12.47 16.64 -14.64
C HIS A 42 -12.80 16.35 -13.17
N ILE A 43 -11.83 15.75 -12.46
CA ILE A 43 -12.01 15.33 -11.05
C ILE A 43 -12.03 16.56 -10.15
N THR A 44 -13.05 16.64 -9.29
CA THR A 44 -13.23 17.67 -8.27
C THR A 44 -13.07 17.08 -6.87
N ARG A 45 -13.10 17.92 -5.82
CA ARG A 45 -13.14 17.46 -4.40
C ARG A 45 -14.30 16.51 -4.08
N ASN A 46 -15.39 16.63 -4.82
CA ASN A 46 -16.59 15.80 -4.64
C ASN A 46 -16.53 14.48 -5.42
N GLY A 47 -15.48 14.28 -6.20
CA GLY A 47 -15.30 13.09 -7.04
C GLY A 47 -15.40 13.39 -8.53
N VAL A 48 -15.65 12.35 -9.29
CA VAL A 48 -15.83 12.39 -10.74
C VAL A 48 -17.31 12.16 -11.10
N SER A 49 -17.81 12.87 -12.10
CA SER A 49 -19.14 12.62 -12.65
C SER A 49 -19.10 11.51 -13.71
N MET A 50 -20.24 10.84 -13.93
CA MET A 50 -20.35 9.86 -15.04
C MET A 50 -20.13 10.53 -16.41
N LEU A 51 -20.50 11.80 -16.53
CA LEU A 51 -20.26 12.59 -17.74
C LEU A 51 -18.76 12.83 -17.95
N GLY A 52 -18.01 13.23 -16.92
CA GLY A 52 -16.57 13.39 -17.03
C GLY A 52 -15.83 12.09 -17.38
N ILE A 53 -16.30 10.94 -16.87
CA ILE A 53 -15.77 9.63 -17.28
C ILE A 53 -16.09 9.36 -18.76
N SER A 54 -17.29 9.72 -19.22
CA SER A 54 -17.73 9.58 -20.61
C SER A 54 -16.88 10.43 -21.55
N GLU A 55 -16.68 11.70 -21.23
CA GLU A 55 -15.85 12.64 -22.00
C GLU A 55 -14.38 12.16 -22.08
N ALA A 56 -13.81 11.72 -20.96
CA ALA A 56 -12.48 11.13 -20.96
C ALA A 56 -12.40 9.84 -21.82
N ALA A 57 -13.42 9.00 -21.78
CA ALA A 57 -13.48 7.79 -22.60
C ALA A 57 -13.60 8.11 -24.09
N GLU A 58 -14.40 9.12 -24.46
CA GLU A 58 -14.53 9.59 -25.85
C GLU A 58 -13.22 10.23 -26.34
N TYR A 59 -12.54 10.97 -25.49
CA TYR A 59 -11.20 11.48 -25.77
C TYR A 59 -10.22 10.38 -26.12
N LEU A 60 -10.29 9.21 -25.44
CA LEU A 60 -9.48 8.03 -25.74
C LEU A 60 -9.92 7.31 -27.03
N GLY A 61 -11.06 7.68 -27.61
CA GLY A 61 -11.62 7.08 -28.81
C GLY A 61 -12.60 5.95 -28.53
N PHE A 62 -13.16 5.83 -27.34
CA PHE A 62 -14.33 4.99 -27.07
C PHE A 62 -15.61 5.69 -27.58
N ARG A 63 -16.62 4.90 -27.87
CA ARG A 63 -18.01 5.36 -27.95
C ARG A 63 -18.69 5.03 -26.65
N THR A 64 -19.32 6.00 -26.03
CA THR A 64 -19.93 5.86 -24.71
C THR A 64 -21.44 6.05 -24.77
N LEU A 65 -22.15 5.38 -23.87
CA LEU A 65 -23.57 5.51 -23.68
C LEU A 65 -23.93 5.35 -22.20
N GLY A 66 -24.36 6.44 -21.56
CA GLY A 66 -24.88 6.43 -20.19
C GLY A 66 -26.37 5.98 -20.22
N VAL A 67 -26.65 4.88 -19.51
CA VAL A 67 -27.98 4.26 -19.51
C VAL A 67 -28.50 3.95 -18.12
N ARG A 68 -29.83 3.97 -17.96
CA ARG A 68 -30.52 3.40 -16.81
C ARG A 68 -31.15 2.10 -17.26
N ILE A 69 -30.70 1.00 -16.73
CA ILE A 69 -31.08 -0.35 -17.15
C ILE A 69 -31.45 -1.25 -15.98
N THR A 70 -32.27 -2.26 -16.26
CA THR A 70 -32.59 -3.32 -15.31
C THR A 70 -31.45 -4.33 -15.22
N MET A 71 -31.49 -5.19 -14.21
CA MET A 71 -30.51 -6.27 -14.04
C MET A 71 -30.51 -7.24 -15.25
N GLU A 72 -31.67 -7.55 -15.80
CA GLU A 72 -31.81 -8.44 -16.97
C GLU A 72 -31.16 -7.84 -18.20
N GLN A 73 -31.39 -6.54 -18.45
CA GLN A 73 -30.78 -5.79 -19.56
C GLN A 73 -29.26 -5.74 -19.39
N LEU A 74 -28.75 -5.53 -18.14
CA LEU A 74 -27.32 -5.58 -17.86
C LEU A 74 -26.73 -6.98 -18.15
N ALA A 75 -27.50 -8.04 -17.87
CA ALA A 75 -27.01 -9.41 -18.01
C ALA A 75 -27.02 -9.90 -19.47
N HIS A 76 -27.96 -9.41 -20.32
CA HIS A 76 -28.19 -9.91 -21.68
C HIS A 76 -27.78 -8.94 -22.77
N ASP A 77 -28.03 -7.64 -22.58
CA ASP A 77 -27.95 -6.65 -23.67
C ASP A 77 -26.74 -5.72 -23.54
N ALA A 78 -26.19 -5.57 -22.30
CA ALA A 78 -25.11 -4.63 -22.07
C ALA A 78 -23.77 -5.15 -22.60
N SER A 79 -23.02 -4.28 -23.27
CA SER A 79 -21.62 -4.56 -23.63
C SER A 79 -20.73 -4.56 -22.40
N LEU A 80 -20.08 -5.68 -22.13
CA LEU A 80 -19.11 -5.82 -21.04
C LEU A 80 -17.67 -5.78 -21.58
N PRO A 81 -16.72 -5.14 -20.85
CA PRO A 81 -16.86 -4.48 -19.55
C PRO A 81 -17.53 -3.11 -19.60
N CYS A 82 -18.29 -2.77 -18.55
CA CYS A 82 -18.96 -1.46 -18.40
C CYS A 82 -18.71 -0.88 -17.00
N ILE A 83 -18.84 0.44 -16.85
CA ILE A 83 -18.74 1.12 -15.55
C ILE A 83 -20.13 1.22 -14.93
N LEU A 84 -20.24 0.88 -13.65
CA LEU A 84 -21.47 0.95 -12.87
C LEU A 84 -21.35 2.02 -11.79
N HIS A 85 -22.43 2.77 -11.55
CA HIS A 85 -22.54 3.66 -10.40
C HIS A 85 -22.95 2.84 -9.17
N TRP A 86 -22.10 2.79 -8.17
CA TRP A 86 -22.15 1.87 -7.04
C TRP A 86 -22.41 2.61 -5.74
N ASN A 87 -23.35 2.15 -4.93
CA ASN A 87 -23.72 2.78 -3.66
C ASN A 87 -23.99 4.30 -3.75
N GLN A 88 -24.34 4.80 -4.93
CA GLN A 88 -24.62 6.21 -5.25
C GLN A 88 -23.44 7.20 -5.05
N ASN A 89 -22.25 6.70 -4.78
CA ASN A 89 -21.05 7.53 -4.50
C ASN A 89 -19.75 6.94 -5.03
N HIS A 90 -19.79 5.83 -5.76
CA HIS A 90 -18.61 5.11 -6.21
C HIS A 90 -18.78 4.58 -7.63
N PHE A 91 -17.68 4.35 -8.35
CA PHE A 91 -17.68 3.73 -9.68
C PHE A 91 -16.88 2.43 -9.67
N VAL A 92 -17.45 1.38 -10.26
CA VAL A 92 -16.84 0.05 -10.36
C VAL A 92 -17.00 -0.50 -11.78
N VAL A 93 -16.19 -1.49 -12.16
CA VAL A 93 -16.28 -2.13 -13.48
C VAL A 93 -16.94 -3.49 -13.36
N CYS A 94 -18.06 -3.68 -14.03
CA CYS A 94 -18.62 -5.00 -14.27
C CYS A 94 -17.97 -5.59 -15.53
N TYR A 95 -17.16 -6.64 -15.35
CA TYR A 95 -16.43 -7.22 -16.47
C TYR A 95 -16.95 -8.57 -16.93
N LYS A 96 -17.88 -9.18 -16.16
CA LYS A 96 -18.47 -10.47 -16.51
C LYS A 96 -19.73 -10.74 -15.71
N VAL A 97 -20.74 -11.28 -16.37
CA VAL A 97 -21.95 -11.85 -15.76
C VAL A 97 -22.04 -13.33 -16.12
N LYS A 98 -22.44 -14.18 -15.18
CA LYS A 98 -22.69 -15.60 -15.42
C LYS A 98 -24.04 -16.01 -14.85
N LYS A 99 -24.86 -16.69 -15.68
CA LYS A 99 -26.06 -17.38 -15.24
C LYS A 99 -25.69 -18.81 -14.84
N TYR A 100 -26.12 -19.24 -13.67
CA TYR A 100 -25.91 -20.59 -13.17
C TYR A 100 -27.10 -21.49 -13.50
N ARG A 101 -26.92 -22.82 -13.39
CA ARG A 101 -28.00 -23.79 -13.63
C ARG A 101 -29.21 -23.61 -12.71
N SER A 102 -29.03 -22.97 -11.55
CA SER A 102 -30.09 -22.58 -10.61
C SER A 102 -30.94 -21.39 -11.07
N GLY A 103 -30.70 -20.82 -12.26
CA GLY A 103 -31.37 -19.64 -12.77
C GLY A 103 -30.82 -18.31 -12.21
N ARG A 104 -30.03 -18.32 -11.16
CA ARG A 104 -29.47 -17.14 -10.50
C ARG A 104 -28.23 -16.60 -11.22
N TYR A 105 -28.04 -15.28 -11.16
CA TYR A 105 -26.90 -14.60 -11.75
C TYR A 105 -25.76 -14.38 -10.74
N ARG A 106 -24.52 -14.37 -11.22
CA ARG A 106 -23.36 -13.89 -10.49
C ARG A 106 -22.64 -12.82 -11.28
N PHE A 107 -22.34 -11.72 -10.60
CA PHE A 107 -21.72 -10.54 -11.14
C PHE A 107 -20.26 -10.45 -10.70
N TYR A 108 -19.36 -10.31 -11.66
CA TYR A 108 -17.93 -10.19 -11.42
C TYR A 108 -17.54 -8.73 -11.58
N ILE A 109 -17.20 -8.10 -10.47
CA ILE A 109 -16.91 -6.68 -10.34
C ILE A 109 -15.43 -6.49 -10.07
N ALA A 110 -14.79 -5.56 -10.78
CA ALA A 110 -13.48 -5.04 -10.44
C ALA A 110 -13.68 -3.67 -9.78
N ASP A 111 -13.46 -3.63 -8.48
CA ASP A 111 -13.62 -2.43 -7.68
C ASP A 111 -12.27 -1.73 -7.52
N PRO A 112 -12.11 -0.47 -7.99
CA PRO A 112 -10.88 0.29 -7.84
C PRO A 112 -10.45 0.52 -6.39
N ALA A 113 -11.41 0.59 -5.46
CA ALA A 113 -11.11 0.80 -4.03
C ALA A 113 -10.63 -0.47 -3.33
N SER A 114 -10.90 -1.67 -3.90
CA SER A 114 -10.57 -2.93 -3.24
C SER A 114 -9.90 -3.93 -4.17
N GLN A 115 -10.68 -4.79 -4.83
CA GLN A 115 -10.19 -5.87 -5.68
C GLN A 115 -11.29 -6.41 -6.62
N LYS A 116 -11.00 -7.53 -7.27
CA LYS A 116 -12.01 -8.26 -8.04
C LYS A 116 -12.89 -9.07 -7.09
N LEU A 117 -14.17 -8.75 -7.08
CA LEU A 117 -15.18 -9.37 -6.21
C LEU A 117 -16.22 -10.11 -7.06
N CYS A 118 -16.85 -11.10 -6.46
CA CYS A 118 -17.96 -11.81 -7.06
C CYS A 118 -19.17 -11.66 -6.15
N TYR A 119 -20.22 -11.03 -6.67
CA TYR A 119 -21.45 -10.77 -5.95
C TYR A 119 -22.55 -11.74 -6.35
N THR A 120 -23.36 -12.14 -5.37
CA THR A 120 -24.65 -12.79 -5.64
C THR A 120 -25.66 -11.77 -6.18
N GLU A 121 -26.75 -12.23 -6.73
CA GLU A 121 -27.79 -11.37 -7.29
C GLU A 121 -28.35 -10.38 -6.27
N GLU A 122 -28.66 -10.84 -5.08
CA GLU A 122 -29.20 -10.02 -3.97
C GLU A 122 -28.19 -8.95 -3.49
N GLU A 123 -26.94 -9.34 -3.30
CA GLU A 123 -25.88 -8.41 -2.91
C GLU A 123 -25.61 -7.36 -3.98
N PHE A 124 -25.63 -7.75 -5.24
CA PHE A 124 -25.43 -6.86 -6.38
C PHE A 124 -26.54 -5.82 -6.47
N LEU A 125 -27.81 -6.25 -6.43
CA LEU A 125 -28.96 -5.36 -6.50
C LEU A 125 -28.96 -4.33 -5.35
N HIS A 126 -28.64 -4.77 -4.14
CA HIS A 126 -28.57 -3.88 -2.98
C HIS A 126 -27.55 -2.72 -3.16
N CYS A 127 -26.47 -2.96 -3.88
CA CYS A 127 -25.42 -1.94 -4.07
C CYS A 127 -25.60 -1.12 -5.36
N TRP A 128 -26.26 -1.68 -6.39
CA TRP A 128 -26.32 -1.06 -7.73
C TRP A 128 -27.61 -0.31 -8.02
N ILE A 129 -28.76 -0.76 -7.49
CA ILE A 129 -30.04 -0.10 -7.74
C ILE A 129 -30.00 1.31 -7.16
N SER A 130 -30.31 2.28 -8.01
CA SER A 130 -30.32 3.70 -7.65
C SER A 130 -31.68 4.38 -7.84
N THR A 131 -32.56 3.81 -8.68
CA THR A 131 -33.84 4.44 -9.03
C THR A 131 -34.85 3.41 -9.52
N LYS A 132 -36.14 3.83 -9.58
CA LYS A 132 -37.21 3.06 -10.20
C LYS A 132 -37.68 3.77 -11.46
N VAL A 133 -37.71 3.05 -12.57
CA VAL A 133 -38.23 3.55 -13.84
C VAL A 133 -39.42 2.66 -14.25
N HIS A 134 -40.58 3.24 -14.46
CA HIS A 134 -41.83 2.52 -14.74
C HIS A 134 -42.14 1.37 -13.76
N GLY A 135 -41.79 1.56 -12.48
CA GLY A 135 -42.02 0.55 -11.43
C GLY A 135 -40.95 -0.56 -11.36
N GLN A 136 -39.97 -0.58 -12.25
CA GLN A 136 -38.87 -1.54 -12.25
C GLN A 136 -37.62 -0.96 -11.60
N ASP A 137 -36.92 -1.77 -10.86
CA ASP A 137 -35.67 -1.42 -10.21
C ASP A 137 -34.55 -1.31 -11.25
N CYS A 138 -33.97 -0.10 -11.38
CA CYS A 138 -32.93 0.21 -12.36
C CYS A 138 -31.67 0.76 -11.67
N GLY A 139 -30.52 0.43 -12.27
CA GLY A 139 -29.22 0.99 -11.92
C GLY A 139 -28.61 1.77 -13.08
N MET A 140 -27.65 2.63 -12.76
CA MET A 140 -26.94 3.44 -13.77
C MET A 140 -25.69 2.69 -14.24
N ALA A 141 -25.49 2.66 -15.57
CA ALA A 141 -24.33 2.07 -16.22
C ALA A 141 -23.80 2.98 -17.34
N LEU A 142 -22.48 3.03 -17.50
CA LEU A 142 -21.82 3.63 -18.64
C LEU A 142 -21.28 2.49 -19.51
N LEU A 143 -21.93 2.28 -20.64
CA LEU A 143 -21.51 1.31 -21.64
C LEU A 143 -20.42 1.92 -22.51
N MET A 144 -19.41 1.12 -22.86
CA MET A 144 -18.25 1.59 -23.63
C MET A 144 -17.84 0.56 -24.68
N ILE A 145 -17.64 1.02 -25.90
CA ILE A 145 -17.15 0.20 -27.01
C ILE A 145 -15.98 0.92 -27.68
N PRO A 146 -14.86 0.25 -27.95
CA PRO A 146 -13.75 0.89 -28.65
C PRO A 146 -14.16 1.34 -30.05
N GLY A 147 -13.97 2.62 -30.34
CA GLY A 147 -14.21 3.20 -31.66
C GLY A 147 -13.02 3.03 -32.60
N VAL A 148 -13.18 3.49 -33.85
CA VAL A 148 -12.12 3.42 -34.89
C VAL A 148 -10.86 4.20 -34.52
N ASN A 149 -10.99 5.21 -33.65
CA ASN A 149 -9.89 6.07 -33.20
C ASN A 149 -9.24 5.59 -31.89
N PHE A 150 -9.74 4.52 -31.28
CA PHE A 150 -9.19 4.01 -30.04
C PHE A 150 -7.73 3.60 -30.20
N GLY A 151 -6.87 4.23 -29.41
CA GLY A 151 -5.43 3.94 -29.37
C GLY A 151 -4.61 4.50 -30.53
N LYS A 152 -5.17 5.38 -31.39
CA LYS A 152 -4.41 6.11 -32.41
C LYS A 152 -3.59 7.26 -31.81
N ARG A 153 -3.99 7.82 -30.67
CA ARG A 153 -3.23 8.85 -29.96
C ARG A 153 -2.03 8.21 -29.29
N LYS A 154 -0.85 8.66 -29.68
CA LYS A 154 0.43 8.31 -29.06
C LYS A 154 0.67 9.11 -27.78
N GLU A 155 -0.28 9.18 -26.90
CA GLU A 155 -0.01 9.79 -25.60
C GLU A 155 0.44 8.70 -24.65
N GLU A 156 1.64 8.61 -24.59
CA GLU A 156 2.69 8.35 -23.62
C GLU A 156 2.26 7.62 -22.37
N CYS A 157 2.49 6.31 -22.43
CA CYS A 157 2.84 5.52 -21.26
C CYS A 157 4.27 5.84 -20.79
N GLU A 158 4.65 7.08 -20.72
CA GLU A 158 5.78 7.46 -19.88
C GLU A 158 5.34 7.44 -18.42
N SER A 159 5.12 6.22 -17.91
CA SER A 159 5.25 6.06 -16.49
C SER A 159 6.70 6.44 -16.16
N HIS A 160 6.92 7.64 -15.69
CA HIS A 160 8.13 8.00 -14.96
C HIS A 160 8.18 7.10 -13.71
N LYS A 161 8.47 5.82 -13.93
CA LYS A 161 8.69 4.85 -12.86
C LYS A 161 9.97 5.27 -12.17
N ARG A 162 9.87 6.18 -11.21
CA ARG A 162 10.95 6.33 -10.24
C ARG A 162 11.10 4.97 -9.57
N ASN A 163 12.13 4.27 -9.97
CA ASN A 163 12.50 3.00 -9.38
C ASN A 163 12.85 3.25 -7.90
N ILE A 164 12.68 2.23 -7.07
CA ILE A 164 13.22 2.17 -5.69
C ILE A 164 14.65 2.71 -5.61
N LYS A 165 15.41 2.65 -6.72
CA LYS A 165 16.74 3.27 -6.86
C LYS A 165 16.79 4.77 -6.50
N PHE A 166 15.72 5.51 -6.68
CA PHE A 166 15.65 6.93 -6.28
C PHE A 166 15.90 7.10 -4.78
N PHE A 167 15.35 6.23 -3.96
CA PHE A 167 15.50 6.31 -2.50
C PHE A 167 16.90 5.93 -2.03
N PHE A 168 17.67 5.16 -2.80
CA PHE A 168 19.08 4.92 -2.49
C PHE A 168 19.94 6.19 -2.56
N LYS A 169 19.48 7.25 -3.25
CA LYS A 169 20.13 8.55 -3.22
C LYS A 169 20.20 9.11 -1.79
N TYR A 170 19.17 8.88 -0.97
CA TYR A 170 19.13 9.32 0.43
C TYR A 170 20.02 8.50 1.36
N LEU A 171 20.39 7.27 0.95
CA LEU A 171 21.37 6.45 1.70
C LEU A 171 22.81 6.85 1.39
N LYS A 172 23.08 7.41 0.23
CA LYS A 172 24.43 7.74 -0.22
C LYS A 172 25.21 8.63 0.77
N PRO A 173 24.63 9.68 1.38
CA PRO A 173 25.34 10.48 2.40
C PRO A 173 25.70 9.69 3.65
N TYR A 174 24.99 8.61 3.95
CA TYR A 174 25.14 7.78 5.16
C TYR A 174 25.84 6.44 4.89
N GLN A 175 26.53 6.28 3.74
CA GLN A 175 27.17 5.02 3.35
C GLN A 175 28.17 4.50 4.40
N ARG A 176 28.86 5.40 5.13
CA ARG A 176 29.77 5.02 6.22
C ARG A 176 29.01 4.42 7.40
N GLN A 177 27.90 5.03 7.81
CA GLN A 177 27.05 4.52 8.90
C GLN A 177 26.38 3.20 8.52
N VAL A 178 25.91 3.09 7.27
CA VAL A 178 25.37 1.83 6.73
C VAL A 178 26.44 0.74 6.70
N GLY A 179 27.69 1.08 6.33
CA GLY A 179 28.81 0.16 6.40
C GLY A 179 29.10 -0.32 7.83
N LEU A 180 29.06 0.58 8.82
CA LEU A 180 29.19 0.24 10.24
C LEU A 180 28.04 -0.65 10.73
N LEU A 181 26.80 -0.40 10.27
CA LEU A 181 25.66 -1.28 10.56
C LEU A 181 25.88 -2.69 10.03
N LEU A 182 26.32 -2.82 8.77
CA LEU A 182 26.61 -4.12 8.15
C LEU A 182 27.75 -4.84 8.88
N LEU A 183 28.79 -4.12 9.26
CA LEU A 183 29.91 -4.67 10.04
C LEU A 183 29.45 -5.13 11.43
N GLY A 184 28.62 -4.33 12.11
CA GLY A 184 28.02 -4.70 13.40
C GLY A 184 27.11 -5.94 13.28
N MET A 185 26.34 -6.06 12.19
CA MET A 185 25.54 -7.24 11.91
C MET A 185 26.40 -8.48 11.70
N LEU A 186 27.46 -8.37 10.91
CA LEU A 186 28.41 -9.46 10.66
C LEU A 186 29.12 -9.89 11.95
N LEU A 187 29.59 -8.94 12.75
CA LEU A 187 30.20 -9.23 14.04
C LEU A 187 29.21 -9.91 14.98
N GLY A 188 27.97 -9.43 15.04
CA GLY A 188 26.91 -10.06 15.82
C GLY A 188 26.63 -11.50 15.41
N SER A 189 26.62 -11.81 14.08
CA SER A 189 26.49 -13.18 13.57
C SER A 189 27.65 -14.07 14.02
N LEU A 190 28.88 -13.58 13.90
CA LEU A 190 30.07 -14.34 14.31
C LEU A 190 30.04 -14.65 15.80
N LEU A 191 29.69 -13.67 16.64
CA LEU A 191 29.53 -13.90 18.07
C LEU A 191 28.45 -14.94 18.36
N GLN A 192 27.32 -14.85 17.66
CA GLN A 192 26.20 -15.78 17.84
C GLN A 192 26.52 -17.19 17.39
N LEU A 193 27.39 -17.36 16.39
CA LEU A 193 27.85 -18.66 15.89
C LEU A 193 28.70 -19.41 16.92
N VAL A 194 29.38 -18.71 17.82
CA VAL A 194 30.23 -19.33 18.83
C VAL A 194 29.42 -20.03 19.94
N PHE A 195 28.20 -19.53 20.23
CA PHE A 195 27.39 -20.06 21.34
C PHE A 195 27.08 -21.57 21.24
N PRO A 196 26.64 -22.13 20.09
CA PRO A 196 26.39 -23.58 19.97
C PRO A 196 27.61 -24.42 20.33
N PHE A 197 28.81 -24.01 19.87
CA PHE A 197 30.06 -24.75 20.14
C PHE A 197 30.46 -24.67 21.61
N LEU A 198 30.24 -23.53 22.26
CA LEU A 198 30.48 -23.42 23.71
C LEU A 198 29.50 -24.28 24.50
N THR A 199 28.24 -24.34 24.09
CA THR A 199 27.22 -25.20 24.71
C THR A 199 27.58 -26.67 24.54
N GLN A 200 28.03 -27.08 23.36
CA GLN A 200 28.54 -28.41 23.14
C GLN A 200 29.74 -28.73 24.04
N ALA A 201 30.74 -27.85 24.07
CA ALA A 201 31.96 -28.04 24.87
C ALA A 201 31.64 -28.09 26.38
N LEU A 202 30.68 -27.29 26.84
CA LEU A 202 30.21 -27.31 28.25
C LEU A 202 29.73 -28.71 28.66
N VAL A 203 28.91 -29.34 27.80
CA VAL A 203 28.34 -30.66 28.10
C VAL A 203 29.37 -31.76 27.94
N ASP A 204 30.07 -31.80 26.79
CA ASP A 204 30.94 -32.92 26.43
C ASP A 204 32.24 -32.94 27.28
N LYS A 205 32.88 -31.79 27.47
CA LYS A 205 34.17 -31.70 28.21
C LYS A 205 33.98 -31.28 29.67
N GLY A 206 32.97 -30.44 29.95
CA GLY A 206 32.70 -29.94 31.29
C GLY A 206 31.94 -30.95 32.14
N ILE A 207 30.74 -31.31 31.75
CA ILE A 207 29.83 -32.17 32.52
C ILE A 207 30.31 -33.63 32.46
N ASN A 208 30.46 -34.18 31.26
CA ASN A 208 30.89 -35.59 31.09
C ASN A 208 32.29 -35.82 31.60
N GLY A 209 33.20 -34.80 31.47
CA GLY A 209 34.54 -34.84 32.00
C GLY A 209 34.63 -34.53 33.51
N LYS A 210 33.51 -34.23 34.18
CA LYS A 210 33.45 -33.83 35.63
C LYS A 210 34.46 -32.73 36.01
N ASN A 211 34.75 -31.82 35.10
CA ASN A 211 35.74 -30.76 35.28
C ASN A 211 35.06 -29.41 35.56
N LEU A 212 34.92 -29.09 36.85
CA LEU A 212 34.27 -27.87 37.31
C LEU A 212 35.00 -26.60 36.86
N GLY A 213 36.34 -26.62 36.78
CA GLY A 213 37.14 -25.49 36.31
C GLY A 213 36.86 -25.14 34.85
N PHE A 214 36.70 -26.16 33.99
CA PHE A 214 36.34 -25.98 32.61
C PHE A 214 34.89 -25.42 32.43
N VAL A 215 33.94 -25.90 33.27
CA VAL A 215 32.56 -25.37 33.30
C VAL A 215 32.58 -23.89 33.66
N THR A 216 33.35 -23.47 34.68
CA THR A 216 33.46 -22.08 35.09
C THR A 216 34.07 -21.22 33.97
N LEU A 217 35.11 -21.72 33.29
CA LEU A 217 35.73 -21.02 32.17
C LEU A 217 34.75 -20.78 31.03
N ILE A 218 33.93 -21.77 30.64
CA ILE A 218 32.92 -21.62 29.61
C ILE A 218 31.81 -20.65 30.04
N LEU A 219 31.37 -20.68 31.30
CA LEU A 219 30.41 -19.74 31.84
C LEU A 219 30.89 -18.29 31.69
N ILE A 220 32.18 -18.03 32.07
CA ILE A 220 32.78 -16.71 31.88
C ILE A 220 32.83 -16.33 30.39
N ALA A 221 33.24 -17.27 29.52
CA ALA A 221 33.28 -17.03 28.07
C ALA A 221 31.90 -16.71 27.49
N GLN A 222 30.85 -17.45 27.87
CA GLN A 222 29.47 -17.17 27.44
C GLN A 222 28.98 -15.81 27.94
N LEU A 223 29.32 -15.43 29.19
CA LEU A 223 28.96 -14.15 29.77
C LEU A 223 29.63 -12.98 29.04
N VAL A 224 30.94 -13.11 28.74
CA VAL A 224 31.67 -12.10 27.95
C VAL A 224 31.08 -11.96 26.55
N LEU A 225 30.79 -13.08 25.87
CA LEU A 225 30.15 -13.06 24.55
C LEU A 225 28.75 -12.42 24.58
N PHE A 226 27.99 -12.72 25.64
CA PHE A 226 26.67 -12.12 25.83
C PHE A 226 26.75 -10.60 25.99
N ILE A 227 27.69 -10.10 26.83
CA ILE A 227 27.92 -8.66 26.99
C ILE A 227 28.40 -8.03 25.68
N ALA A 228 29.28 -8.70 24.94
CA ALA A 228 29.72 -8.23 23.63
C ALA A 228 28.55 -8.14 22.64
N GLN A 229 27.69 -9.15 22.61
CA GLN A 229 26.45 -9.15 21.78
C GLN A 229 25.51 -8.01 22.15
N LEU A 230 25.29 -7.77 23.45
CA LEU A 230 24.49 -6.64 23.93
C LEU A 230 25.08 -5.31 23.47
N SER A 231 26.41 -5.14 23.60
CA SER A 231 27.10 -3.91 23.19
C SER A 231 26.97 -3.66 21.68
N VAL A 232 27.14 -4.69 20.85
CA VAL A 232 26.96 -4.60 19.41
C VAL A 232 25.51 -4.23 19.06
N ASN A 233 24.51 -4.85 19.69
CA ASN A 233 23.12 -4.55 19.48
C ASN A 233 22.75 -3.12 19.91
N PHE A 234 23.31 -2.65 21.02
CA PHE A 234 23.11 -1.28 21.51
C PHE A 234 23.68 -0.25 20.54
N ILE A 235 24.92 -0.41 20.09
CA ILE A 235 25.58 0.48 19.12
C ILE A 235 24.81 0.47 17.81
N ARG A 236 24.40 -0.70 17.31
CA ARG A 236 23.58 -0.85 16.11
C ARG A 236 22.26 -0.10 16.22
N GLY A 237 21.57 -0.22 17.36
CA GLY A 237 20.32 0.50 17.62
C GLY A 237 20.47 2.02 17.54
N TRP A 238 21.55 2.57 18.12
CA TRP A 238 21.86 3.98 18.05
C TRP A 238 22.17 4.47 16.63
N ILE A 239 22.99 3.74 15.89
CA ILE A 239 23.33 4.09 14.51
C ILE A 239 22.05 4.05 13.64
N LEU A 240 21.24 3.00 13.80
CA LEU A 240 20.00 2.83 13.06
C LEU A 240 19.00 3.98 13.35
N LEU A 241 18.84 4.35 14.62
CA LEU A 241 17.99 5.48 15.02
C LEU A 241 18.46 6.79 14.37
N HIS A 242 19.77 7.06 14.46
CA HIS A 242 20.33 8.29 13.90
C HIS A 242 20.12 8.39 12.37
N VAL A 243 20.44 7.33 11.64
CA VAL A 243 20.29 7.29 10.18
C VAL A 243 18.81 7.36 9.79
N ASN A 244 17.93 6.60 10.47
CA ASN A 244 16.49 6.62 10.22
C ASN A 244 15.90 8.02 10.39
N THR A 245 16.23 8.71 11.49
CA THR A 245 15.69 10.05 11.77
C THR A 245 16.17 11.07 10.73
N ARG A 246 17.44 11.01 10.33
CA ARG A 246 17.99 11.93 9.32
C ARG A 246 17.39 11.71 7.94
N ILE A 247 17.20 10.46 7.54
CA ILE A 247 16.53 10.12 6.26
C ILE A 247 15.07 10.56 6.29
N ASP A 248 14.37 10.38 7.42
CA ASP A 248 12.98 10.77 7.59
C ASP A 248 12.79 12.29 7.41
N ILE A 249 13.62 13.07 8.10
CA ILE A 249 13.63 14.55 7.96
C ILE A 249 13.90 14.95 6.52
N ALA A 250 14.89 14.36 5.86
CA ALA A 250 15.22 14.68 4.47
C ALA A 250 14.08 14.35 3.51
N LEU A 251 13.47 13.16 3.64
CA LEU A 251 12.35 12.73 2.79
C LEU A 251 11.11 13.61 2.97
N ILE A 252 10.74 13.92 4.22
CA ILE A 252 9.57 14.76 4.51
C ILE A 252 9.84 16.19 4.07
N SER A 253 11.06 16.73 4.29
CA SER A 253 11.44 18.07 3.85
C SER A 253 11.36 18.22 2.33
N ASP A 254 11.95 17.28 1.57
CA ASP A 254 11.90 17.29 0.10
C ASP A 254 10.46 17.17 -0.41
N PHE A 255 9.63 16.37 0.27
CA PHE A 255 8.20 16.27 -0.05
C PHE A 255 7.46 17.59 0.18
N LEU A 256 7.70 18.26 1.33
CA LEU A 256 7.07 19.54 1.64
C LEU A 256 7.53 20.63 0.66
N VAL A 257 8.82 20.68 0.31
CA VAL A 257 9.33 21.60 -0.71
C VAL A 257 8.64 21.35 -2.05
N LYS A 258 8.49 20.09 -2.46
CA LYS A 258 7.75 19.75 -3.69
C LYS A 258 6.30 20.18 -3.59
N LEU A 259 5.64 19.93 -2.46
CA LEU A 259 4.24 20.31 -2.25
C LEU A 259 4.03 21.81 -2.34
N MET A 260 4.95 22.62 -1.76
CA MET A 260 4.90 24.09 -1.84
C MET A 260 5.11 24.65 -3.25
N LYS A 261 5.69 23.86 -4.15
CA LYS A 261 5.88 24.23 -5.57
C LYS A 261 4.73 23.78 -6.48
N MET A 262 3.70 23.14 -5.91
CA MET A 262 2.55 22.68 -6.69
C MET A 262 1.60 23.82 -7.00
N PRO A 263 0.95 23.81 -8.19
CA PRO A 263 -0.05 24.81 -8.55
C PRO A 263 -1.29 24.73 -7.64
N LEU A 264 -1.98 25.85 -7.44
CA LEU A 264 -3.18 25.95 -6.59
C LEU A 264 -4.25 24.94 -6.98
N HIS A 265 -4.46 24.69 -8.26
CA HIS A 265 -5.44 23.72 -8.76
C HIS A 265 -5.22 22.30 -8.18
N PHE A 266 -3.98 21.92 -7.88
CA PHE A 266 -3.69 20.64 -7.22
C PHE A 266 -4.38 20.53 -5.85
N PHE A 267 -4.34 21.61 -5.06
CA PHE A 267 -4.95 21.64 -3.72
C PHE A 267 -6.48 21.68 -3.77
N ASP A 268 -7.05 22.22 -4.84
CA ASP A 268 -8.50 22.22 -5.05
C ASP A 268 -9.07 20.82 -5.32
N THR A 269 -8.25 19.93 -5.85
CA THR A 269 -8.64 18.55 -6.18
C THR A 269 -8.33 17.53 -5.10
N LYS A 270 -7.44 17.84 -4.13
CA LYS A 270 -6.96 16.90 -3.11
C LYS A 270 -7.55 17.17 -1.73
N LYS A 271 -7.86 16.10 -1.01
CA LYS A 271 -8.26 16.18 0.40
C LYS A 271 -7.02 16.24 1.30
N ILE A 272 -7.11 16.97 2.41
CA ILE A 272 -6.04 17.04 3.42
C ILE A 272 -5.64 15.65 3.93
N GLY A 273 -6.62 14.77 4.11
CA GLY A 273 -6.38 13.38 4.54
C GLY A 273 -5.49 12.59 3.58
N ASP A 274 -5.65 12.81 2.26
CA ASP A 274 -4.83 12.15 1.23
C ASP A 274 -3.38 12.67 1.29
N LEU A 275 -3.18 13.96 1.50
CA LEU A 275 -1.84 14.55 1.66
C LEU A 275 -1.13 14.05 2.92
N MET A 276 -1.85 13.97 4.04
CA MET A 276 -1.32 13.38 5.28
C MET A 276 -0.93 11.92 5.11
N GLN A 277 -1.70 11.16 4.33
CA GLN A 277 -1.37 9.78 4.03
C GLN A 277 -0.09 9.65 3.19
N ARG A 278 0.22 10.62 2.30
CA ARG A 278 1.49 10.65 1.55
C ARG A 278 2.70 10.80 2.48
N ILE A 279 2.55 11.55 3.57
CA ILE A 279 3.60 11.65 4.61
C ILE A 279 3.81 10.29 5.30
N GLU A 280 2.72 9.57 5.62
CA GLU A 280 2.82 8.21 6.16
C GLU A 280 3.47 7.22 5.16
N ASP A 281 3.24 7.39 3.86
CA ASP A 281 3.86 6.57 2.82
C ASP A 281 5.40 6.69 2.80
N HIS A 282 5.96 7.87 3.13
CA HIS A 282 7.42 8.02 3.30
C HIS A 282 7.95 7.16 4.45
N SER A 283 7.23 7.10 5.57
CA SER A 283 7.59 6.25 6.71
C SER A 283 7.61 4.76 6.34
N ARG A 284 6.67 4.29 5.51
CA ARG A 284 6.64 2.91 5.01
C ARG A 284 7.84 2.58 4.13
N ILE A 285 8.19 3.47 3.21
CA ILE A 285 9.37 3.31 2.35
C ILE A 285 10.66 3.31 3.19
N LYS A 286 10.77 4.22 4.16
CA LYS A 286 11.90 4.25 5.09
C LYS A 286 12.01 2.93 5.87
N SER A 287 10.91 2.44 6.43
CA SER A 287 10.87 1.17 7.17
C SER A 287 11.29 -0.01 6.30
N PHE A 288 10.88 -0.02 5.03
CA PHE A 288 11.35 -1.00 4.06
C PHE A 288 12.86 -0.90 3.84
N LEU A 289 13.39 0.29 3.55
CA LEU A 289 14.80 0.48 3.20
C LEU A 289 15.75 0.15 4.36
N MET A 290 15.45 0.65 5.56
CA MET A 290 16.37 0.61 6.70
C MET A 290 16.06 -0.49 7.71
N GLY A 291 14.78 -0.83 7.89
CA GLY A 291 14.38 -1.86 8.85
C GLY A 291 14.37 -3.25 8.21
N ASN A 292 13.37 -3.47 7.38
CA ASN A 292 13.04 -4.82 6.94
C ASN A 292 14.04 -5.36 5.90
N SER A 293 14.59 -4.52 5.01
CA SER A 293 15.55 -4.99 4.00
C SER A 293 16.90 -5.35 4.58
N LEU A 294 17.47 -4.49 5.46
CA LEU A 294 18.74 -4.78 6.13
C LEU A 294 18.58 -5.96 7.09
N GLY A 295 17.50 -5.98 7.86
CA GLY A 295 17.17 -7.10 8.76
C GLY A 295 17.07 -8.41 7.99
N PHE A 296 16.36 -8.43 6.88
CA PHE A 296 16.19 -9.63 6.05
C PHE A 296 17.50 -10.14 5.45
N ILE A 297 18.34 -9.25 4.88
CA ILE A 297 19.66 -9.65 4.33
C ILE A 297 20.51 -10.32 5.42
N PHE A 298 20.52 -9.73 6.62
CA PHE A 298 21.24 -10.28 7.75
C PHE A 298 20.67 -11.63 8.23
N SER A 299 19.34 -11.72 8.35
CA SER A 299 18.66 -12.97 8.72
C SER A 299 18.88 -14.07 7.70
N LEU A 300 18.91 -13.72 6.40
CA LEU A 300 19.22 -14.67 5.33
C LEU A 300 20.66 -15.18 5.44
N ALA A 301 21.63 -14.29 5.70
CA ALA A 301 23.02 -14.68 5.92
C ALA A 301 23.15 -15.63 7.13
N ASN A 302 22.51 -15.31 8.25
CA ASN A 302 22.45 -16.17 9.42
C ASN A 302 21.79 -17.53 9.11
N PHE A 303 20.68 -17.52 8.36
CA PHE A 303 20.01 -18.76 7.96
C PHE A 303 20.95 -19.67 7.18
N VAL A 304 21.70 -19.14 6.22
CA VAL A 304 22.69 -19.90 5.44
C VAL A 304 23.80 -20.45 6.33
N VAL A 305 24.40 -19.60 7.18
CA VAL A 305 25.48 -20.01 8.08
C VAL A 305 25.03 -21.11 9.04
N PHE A 306 23.90 -20.91 9.74
CA PHE A 306 23.39 -21.93 10.66
C PHE A 306 22.90 -23.19 9.96
N SER A 307 22.38 -23.11 8.73
CA SER A 307 22.02 -24.29 7.92
C SER A 307 23.25 -25.11 7.54
N VAL A 308 24.38 -24.46 7.20
CA VAL A 308 25.65 -25.14 6.92
C VAL A 308 26.15 -25.87 8.17
N VAL A 309 26.14 -25.20 9.33
CA VAL A 309 26.51 -25.81 10.61
C VAL A 309 25.59 -26.99 10.95
N LEU A 310 24.28 -26.84 10.73
CA LEU A 310 23.32 -27.92 10.95
C LEU A 310 23.62 -29.12 10.05
N GLY A 311 23.95 -28.88 8.78
CA GLY A 311 24.33 -29.93 7.81
C GLY A 311 25.64 -30.64 8.20
N TYR A 312 26.59 -29.94 8.80
CA TYR A 312 27.82 -30.53 9.32
C TYR A 312 27.54 -31.52 10.51
N TYR A 313 26.57 -31.20 11.36
CA TYR A 313 26.18 -32.09 12.44
C TYR A 313 25.38 -33.31 11.93
N SER A 314 24.39 -33.10 11.04
CA SER A 314 23.59 -34.20 10.48
C SER A 314 22.80 -33.75 9.25
N LEU A 315 23.05 -34.36 8.10
CA LEU A 315 22.30 -34.14 6.87
C LEU A 315 20.81 -34.52 6.99
N LEU A 316 20.50 -35.56 7.77
CA LEU A 316 19.12 -36.00 8.00
C LEU A 316 18.35 -34.93 8.78
N VAL A 317 18.96 -34.36 9.83
CA VAL A 317 18.35 -33.26 10.61
C VAL A 317 18.13 -32.03 9.74
N LEU A 318 19.10 -31.67 8.91
CA LEU A 318 18.96 -30.57 7.93
C LEU A 318 17.78 -30.83 6.97
N GLY A 319 17.64 -32.05 6.45
CA GLY A 319 16.54 -32.42 5.57
C GLY A 319 15.17 -32.26 6.22
N VAL A 320 15.01 -32.75 7.45
CA VAL A 320 13.76 -32.61 8.22
C VAL A 320 13.47 -31.15 8.52
N PHE A 321 14.49 -30.37 8.88
CA PHE A 321 14.37 -28.93 9.12
C PHE A 321 13.89 -28.18 7.86
N LEU A 322 14.51 -28.41 6.71
CA LEU A 322 14.12 -27.76 5.46
C LEU A 322 12.70 -28.14 5.02
N LEU A 323 12.32 -29.42 5.18
CA LEU A 323 10.97 -29.90 4.86
C LEU A 323 9.92 -29.24 5.77
N GLY A 324 10.17 -29.22 7.09
CA GLY A 324 9.26 -28.59 8.05
C GLY A 324 9.08 -27.10 7.79
N ASN A 325 10.16 -26.38 7.48
CA ASN A 325 10.09 -24.96 7.13
C ASN A 325 9.40 -24.72 5.79
N THR A 326 9.55 -25.60 4.82
CA THR A 326 8.81 -25.50 3.55
C THR A 326 7.32 -25.64 3.78
N LEU A 327 6.88 -26.60 4.60
CA LEU A 327 5.48 -26.76 4.99
C LEU A 327 4.96 -25.53 5.74
N TYR A 328 5.75 -24.97 6.65
CA TYR A 328 5.44 -23.74 7.37
C TYR A 328 5.22 -22.56 6.39
N ILE A 329 6.15 -22.34 5.46
CA ILE A 329 6.05 -21.25 4.46
C ILE A 329 4.83 -21.45 3.56
N LEU A 330 4.54 -22.66 3.10
CA LEU A 330 3.36 -22.98 2.29
C LEU A 330 2.07 -22.70 3.07
N TRP A 331 2.01 -23.05 4.36
CA TRP A 331 0.89 -22.73 5.23
C TRP A 331 0.66 -21.22 5.33
N VAL A 332 1.68 -20.45 5.63
CA VAL A 332 1.58 -18.99 5.71
C VAL A 332 1.16 -18.38 4.37
N ALA A 333 1.75 -18.84 3.26
CA ALA A 333 1.43 -18.36 1.91
C ALA A 333 -0.03 -18.59 1.54
N PHE A 334 -0.63 -19.71 1.98
CA PHE A 334 -2.04 -20.01 1.78
C PHE A 334 -2.95 -18.93 2.41
N PHE A 335 -2.64 -18.47 3.62
CA PHE A 335 -3.42 -17.44 4.31
C PHE A 335 -3.15 -16.01 3.82
N MET A 336 -2.01 -15.73 3.19
CA MET A 336 -1.65 -14.38 2.75
C MET A 336 -2.71 -13.74 1.83
N LYS A 337 -3.36 -14.54 0.97
CA LYS A 337 -4.41 -14.04 0.07
C LYS A 337 -5.63 -13.53 0.85
N TYR A 338 -6.10 -14.31 1.84
CA TYR A 338 -7.25 -13.95 2.67
C TYR A 338 -6.95 -12.75 3.57
N ARG A 339 -5.74 -12.72 4.13
CA ARG A 339 -5.26 -11.62 4.97
C ARG A 339 -5.22 -10.31 4.20
N ARG A 340 -4.69 -10.32 2.98
CA ARG A 340 -4.65 -9.15 2.09
C ARG A 340 -6.04 -8.57 1.84
N GLU A 341 -7.03 -9.41 1.57
CA GLU A 341 -8.41 -8.96 1.34
C GLU A 341 -9.00 -8.26 2.57
N LEU A 342 -8.74 -8.82 3.77
CA LEU A 342 -9.19 -8.22 5.02
C LEU A 342 -8.45 -6.93 5.36
N ASP A 343 -7.14 -6.87 5.09
CA ASP A 343 -6.34 -5.67 5.32
C ASP A 343 -6.83 -4.50 4.46
N TYR A 344 -7.22 -4.73 3.21
CA TYR A 344 -7.86 -3.71 2.36
C TYR A 344 -9.20 -3.23 2.93
N LYS A 345 -10.08 -4.16 3.33
CA LYS A 345 -11.37 -3.81 3.94
C LYS A 345 -11.18 -3.02 5.23
N ARG A 346 -10.22 -3.42 6.05
CA ARG A 346 -9.86 -2.72 7.28
C ARG A 346 -9.33 -1.33 7.00
N PHE A 347 -8.45 -1.18 6.01
CA PHE A 347 -7.86 0.10 5.62
C PHE A 347 -8.92 1.09 5.15
N SER A 348 -9.80 0.69 4.23
CA SER A 348 -10.91 1.52 3.73
C SER A 348 -11.85 1.95 4.87
N GLN A 349 -12.21 1.00 5.76
CA GLN A 349 -13.10 1.32 6.88
C GLN A 349 -12.42 2.19 7.95
N SER A 350 -11.10 2.04 8.14
CA SER A 350 -10.32 2.89 9.05
C SER A 350 -10.20 4.32 8.52
N ALA A 351 -10.04 4.49 7.21
CA ALA A 351 -10.06 5.82 6.57
C ALA A 351 -11.43 6.51 6.76
N THR A 352 -12.53 5.75 6.59
CA THR A 352 -13.89 6.27 6.82
C THR A 352 -14.08 6.69 8.29
N GLU A 353 -13.58 5.89 9.24
CA GLU A 353 -13.64 6.20 10.67
C GLU A 353 -12.87 7.49 10.99
N ARG A 354 -11.63 7.61 10.49
CA ARG A 354 -10.79 8.79 10.70
C ARG A 354 -11.43 10.06 10.12
N ASN A 355 -11.97 9.98 8.90
CA ASN A 355 -12.68 11.09 8.27
C ASN A 355 -13.90 11.54 9.10
N LYS A 356 -14.69 10.58 9.61
CA LYS A 356 -15.83 10.90 10.49
C LYS A 356 -15.38 11.54 11.80
N MET A 357 -14.26 11.09 12.38
CA MET A 357 -13.68 11.69 13.59
C MET A 357 -13.26 13.15 13.34
N ILE A 358 -12.55 13.40 12.23
CA ILE A 358 -12.14 14.75 11.83
C ILE A 358 -13.38 15.66 11.64
N GLN A 359 -14.40 15.18 10.92
CA GLN A 359 -15.65 15.91 10.71
C GLN A 359 -16.36 16.25 12.03
N LEU A 360 -16.38 15.30 12.99
CA LEU A 360 -16.96 15.54 14.31
C LEU A 360 -16.22 16.64 15.09
N ILE A 361 -14.88 16.60 15.06
CA ILE A 361 -14.06 17.57 15.80
C ILE A 361 -14.15 18.95 15.14
N GLN A 362 -14.01 19.04 13.82
CA GLN A 362 -14.05 20.31 13.09
C GLN A 362 -15.46 20.94 13.11
N GLY A 363 -16.49 20.12 12.98
CA GLY A 363 -17.89 20.57 12.99
C GLY A 363 -18.53 20.63 14.39
N MET A 364 -17.75 20.60 15.48
CA MET A 364 -18.29 20.53 16.83
C MET A 364 -19.19 21.72 17.17
N GLN A 365 -18.87 22.92 16.68
CA GLN A 365 -19.68 24.11 16.87
C GLN A 365 -21.05 23.95 16.19
N ASP A 366 -21.09 23.52 14.95
CA ASP A 366 -22.35 23.30 14.21
C ASP A 366 -23.19 22.17 14.84
N ILE A 367 -22.53 21.10 15.30
CA ILE A 367 -23.18 20.00 16.00
C ILE A 367 -23.86 20.49 17.26
N LYS A 368 -23.20 21.36 18.03
CA LYS A 368 -23.74 21.98 19.23
C LYS A 368 -24.91 22.92 18.94
N LEU A 369 -24.76 23.79 17.93
CA LEU A 369 -25.81 24.73 17.53
C LEU A 369 -27.10 24.04 17.06
N ASN A 370 -26.95 22.87 16.42
CA ASN A 370 -28.06 22.08 15.86
C ASN A 370 -28.56 20.98 16.81
N ASN A 371 -28.02 20.83 18.03
CA ASN A 371 -28.38 19.80 19.02
C ASN A 371 -28.38 18.38 18.44
N CYS A 372 -27.42 18.06 17.55
CA CYS A 372 -27.36 16.77 16.86
C CYS A 372 -26.23 15.85 17.36
N GLU A 373 -25.68 16.08 18.57
CA GLU A 373 -24.55 15.34 19.14
C GLU A 373 -24.82 13.83 19.19
N ARG A 374 -26.04 13.46 19.65
CA ARG A 374 -26.42 12.05 19.78
C ARG A 374 -26.47 11.34 18.43
N GLN A 375 -27.01 12.00 17.41
CA GLN A 375 -27.08 11.46 16.05
C GLN A 375 -25.69 11.27 15.47
N LYS A 376 -24.81 12.28 15.58
CA LYS A 376 -23.44 12.25 15.06
C LYS A 376 -22.58 11.22 15.76
N ARG A 377 -22.71 11.07 17.08
CA ARG A 377 -22.06 10.01 17.83
C ARG A 377 -22.48 8.63 17.34
N TRP A 378 -23.78 8.39 17.13
CA TRP A 378 -24.27 7.11 16.62
C TRP A 378 -23.83 6.80 15.19
N GLU A 379 -23.65 7.82 14.34
CA GLU A 379 -23.07 7.65 13.01
C GLU A 379 -21.64 7.13 13.11
N TRP A 380 -20.83 7.69 13.99
CA TRP A 380 -19.46 7.25 14.24
C TRP A 380 -19.43 5.85 14.88
N GLU A 381 -20.25 5.58 15.89
CA GLU A 381 -20.34 4.26 16.52
C GLU A 381 -20.68 3.15 15.51
N ARG A 382 -21.56 3.41 14.55
CA ARG A 382 -21.89 2.46 13.48
C ARG A 382 -20.68 2.14 12.58
N VAL A 383 -19.87 3.15 12.29
CA VAL A 383 -18.61 2.95 11.53
C VAL A 383 -17.63 2.12 12.35
N GLN A 384 -17.47 2.44 13.63
CA GLN A 384 -16.61 1.71 14.56
C GLN A 384 -17.04 0.24 14.72
N MET A 385 -18.33 -0.03 14.80
CA MET A 385 -18.84 -1.40 14.85
C MET A 385 -18.57 -2.21 13.58
N ARG A 386 -18.58 -1.58 12.40
CA ARG A 386 -18.15 -2.23 11.15
C ARG A 386 -16.67 -2.55 11.16
N LEU A 387 -15.83 -1.59 11.59
CA LEU A 387 -14.39 -1.79 11.74
C LEU A 387 -14.07 -2.92 12.73
N PHE A 388 -14.78 -2.96 13.85
CA PHE A 388 -14.66 -4.02 14.84
C PHE A 388 -14.96 -5.42 14.25
N ARG A 389 -16.05 -5.57 13.49
CA ARG A 389 -16.38 -6.84 12.82
C ARG A 389 -15.30 -7.31 11.85
N ILE A 390 -14.71 -6.40 11.08
CA ILE A 390 -13.59 -6.69 10.18
C ILE A 390 -12.36 -7.10 11.00
N SER A 391 -12.07 -6.39 12.09
CA SER A 391 -10.95 -6.67 12.98
C SER A 391 -11.07 -8.05 13.64
N VAL A 392 -12.27 -8.42 14.09
CA VAL A 392 -12.54 -9.77 14.63
C VAL A 392 -12.28 -10.85 13.58
N LYS A 393 -12.76 -10.68 12.34
CA LYS A 393 -12.47 -11.62 11.25
C LYS A 393 -10.96 -11.70 10.96
N GLY A 394 -10.26 -10.55 10.97
CA GLY A 394 -8.82 -10.49 10.80
C GLY A 394 -8.06 -11.22 11.91
N LEU A 395 -8.49 -11.01 13.16
CA LEU A 395 -7.94 -11.72 14.32
C LEU A 395 -8.15 -13.23 14.19
N THR A 396 -9.37 -13.67 13.84
CA THR A 396 -9.68 -15.09 13.67
C THR A 396 -8.76 -15.74 12.63
N ILE A 397 -8.60 -15.15 11.44
CA ILE A 397 -7.71 -15.67 10.40
C ILE A 397 -6.26 -15.64 10.88
N GLY A 398 -5.84 -14.55 11.55
CA GLY A 398 -4.51 -14.44 12.14
C GLY A 398 -4.22 -15.53 13.16
N GLN A 399 -5.16 -15.84 14.05
CA GLN A 399 -5.03 -16.89 15.04
C GLN A 399 -4.92 -18.27 14.39
N PHE A 400 -5.75 -18.58 13.39
CA PHE A 400 -5.64 -19.85 12.64
C PHE A 400 -4.29 -19.98 11.93
N GLN A 401 -3.83 -18.92 11.27
CA GLN A 401 -2.52 -18.90 10.64
C GLN A 401 -1.40 -19.13 11.68
N GLN A 402 -1.45 -18.42 12.81
CA GLN A 402 -0.44 -18.51 13.86
C GLN A 402 -0.44 -19.90 14.50
N SER A 403 -1.60 -20.46 14.81
CA SER A 403 -1.71 -21.80 15.40
C SER A 403 -1.13 -22.87 14.49
N GLY A 404 -1.43 -22.84 13.20
CA GLY A 404 -0.83 -23.76 12.24
C GLY A 404 0.68 -23.55 12.08
N SER A 405 1.14 -22.29 12.10
CA SER A 405 2.57 -21.96 12.06
C SER A 405 3.31 -22.54 13.27
N VAL A 406 2.77 -22.36 14.46
CA VAL A 406 3.30 -22.94 15.71
C VAL A 406 3.27 -24.47 15.65
N PHE A 407 2.19 -25.06 15.14
CA PHE A 407 2.09 -26.52 14.99
C PHE A 407 3.21 -27.08 14.10
N PHE A 408 3.42 -26.55 12.90
CA PHE A 408 4.48 -27.01 12.00
C PHE A 408 5.88 -26.79 12.61
N SER A 409 6.13 -25.63 13.22
CA SER A 409 7.41 -25.33 13.84
C SER A 409 7.71 -26.26 15.02
N GLN A 410 6.74 -26.44 15.93
CA GLN A 410 6.93 -27.32 17.09
C GLN A 410 7.01 -28.80 16.71
N SER A 411 6.20 -29.26 15.74
CA SER A 411 6.29 -30.62 15.23
C SER A 411 7.68 -30.90 14.63
N THR A 412 8.23 -29.94 13.88
CA THR A 412 9.58 -30.05 13.33
C THR A 412 10.62 -30.13 14.44
N ASN A 413 10.52 -29.27 15.47
CA ASN A 413 11.43 -29.28 16.62
C ASN A 413 11.37 -30.60 17.38
N ILE A 414 10.17 -31.14 17.62
CA ILE A 414 9.98 -32.43 18.31
C ILE A 414 10.61 -33.57 17.50
N LEU A 415 10.35 -33.62 16.18
CA LEU A 415 10.92 -34.64 15.30
C LEU A 415 12.45 -34.58 15.29
N ILE A 416 13.03 -33.39 15.19
CA ILE A 416 14.50 -33.22 15.19
C ILE A 416 15.08 -33.64 16.54
N THR A 417 14.45 -33.22 17.65
CA THR A 417 14.88 -33.59 18.99
C THR A 417 14.84 -35.13 19.18
N PHE A 418 13.79 -35.79 18.68
CA PHE A 418 13.67 -37.26 18.70
C PHE A 418 14.80 -37.93 17.89
N ILE A 419 15.05 -37.46 16.66
CA ILE A 419 16.15 -37.96 15.81
C ILE A 419 17.50 -37.76 16.50
N ALA A 420 17.74 -36.57 17.05
CA ALA A 420 18.99 -36.27 17.77
C ALA A 420 19.16 -37.17 19.00
N ALA A 421 18.10 -37.35 19.80
CA ALA A 421 18.12 -38.25 20.96
C ALA A 421 18.39 -39.70 20.58
N ARG A 422 17.77 -40.18 19.51
CA ARG A 422 18.03 -41.50 18.94
C ARG A 422 19.49 -41.68 18.53
N ASN A 423 20.07 -40.69 17.83
CA ASN A 423 21.48 -40.73 17.42
C ASN A 423 22.43 -40.68 18.62
N VAL A 424 22.07 -39.99 19.71
CA VAL A 424 22.82 -40.02 20.95
C VAL A 424 22.80 -41.41 21.59
N ILE A 425 21.66 -42.10 21.64
CA ILE A 425 21.53 -43.45 22.18
C ILE A 425 22.34 -44.46 21.36
N HIS A 426 22.39 -44.30 20.02
CA HIS A 426 23.19 -45.18 19.14
C HIS A 426 24.70 -44.86 19.18
N GLY A 427 25.11 -43.74 19.81
CA GLY A 427 26.51 -43.33 19.89
C GLY A 427 27.04 -42.53 18.69
N ASP A 428 26.19 -42.24 17.71
CA ASP A 428 26.55 -41.47 16.52
C ASP A 428 26.69 -39.96 16.83
N MET A 429 26.19 -39.51 17.98
CA MET A 429 26.19 -38.11 18.39
C MET A 429 26.40 -37.96 19.89
N THR A 430 27.08 -36.89 20.32
CA THR A 430 27.22 -36.58 21.74
C THR A 430 26.01 -35.83 22.29
N LEU A 431 25.81 -35.88 23.61
CA LEU A 431 24.78 -35.11 24.29
C LEU A 431 24.97 -33.60 24.07
N GLY A 432 26.21 -33.12 24.05
CA GLY A 432 26.54 -31.73 23.77
C GLY A 432 26.18 -31.31 22.33
N MET A 433 26.38 -32.19 21.36
CA MET A 433 25.93 -31.97 19.99
C MET A 433 24.41 -31.81 19.92
N MET A 434 23.62 -32.63 20.61
CA MET A 434 22.15 -32.52 20.66
C MET A 434 21.72 -31.17 21.25
N MET A 435 22.36 -30.72 22.34
CA MET A 435 22.07 -29.40 22.93
C MET A 435 22.41 -28.25 21.97
N SER A 436 23.54 -28.35 21.28
CA SER A 436 23.97 -27.38 20.26
C SER A 436 22.96 -27.32 19.10
N LEU A 437 22.48 -28.46 18.61
CA LEU A 437 21.43 -28.54 17.57
C LEU A 437 20.15 -27.82 18.00
N THR A 438 19.68 -28.06 19.22
CA THR A 438 18.47 -27.40 19.74
C THR A 438 18.63 -25.89 19.78
N TYR A 439 19.82 -25.39 20.16
CA TYR A 439 20.13 -23.96 20.11
C TYR A 439 20.08 -23.41 18.68
N ILE A 440 20.74 -24.09 17.73
CA ILE A 440 20.78 -23.68 16.32
C ILE A 440 19.38 -23.59 15.72
N ILE A 441 18.52 -24.57 15.98
CA ILE A 441 17.13 -24.61 15.48
C ILE A 441 16.34 -23.43 16.05
N GLY A 442 16.54 -23.08 17.33
CA GLY A 442 15.95 -21.90 17.94
C GLY A 442 16.32 -20.60 17.21
N GLN A 443 17.58 -20.47 16.79
CA GLN A 443 18.07 -19.29 16.05
C GLN A 443 17.56 -19.22 14.60
N LEU A 444 17.28 -20.36 13.98
CA LEU A 444 16.78 -20.44 12.60
C LEU A 444 15.29 -20.09 12.46
N SER A 445 14.55 -19.94 13.56
CA SER A 445 13.13 -19.56 13.53
C SER A 445 12.92 -18.07 13.22
N ALA A 446 13.81 -17.19 13.63
CA ALA A 446 13.72 -15.74 13.40
C ALA A 446 13.80 -15.36 11.91
N PRO A 447 14.76 -15.85 11.10
CA PRO A 447 14.88 -15.57 9.68
C PRO A 447 13.62 -15.81 8.86
N ILE A 448 12.82 -16.80 9.23
CA ILE A 448 11.60 -17.15 8.51
C ILE A 448 10.52 -16.09 8.72
N ASN A 449 10.38 -15.60 9.95
CA ASN A 449 9.46 -14.49 10.25
C ASN A 449 9.90 -13.20 9.56
N ASP A 450 11.20 -12.94 9.51
CA ASP A 450 11.77 -11.79 8.81
C ASP A 450 11.50 -11.85 7.31
N PHE A 451 11.55 -13.04 6.70
CA PHE A 451 11.19 -13.26 5.30
C PHE A 451 9.74 -12.87 4.99
N ILE A 452 8.79 -13.28 5.84
CA ILE A 452 7.37 -12.94 5.69
C ILE A 452 7.17 -11.42 5.83
N SER A 453 7.78 -10.82 6.85
CA SER A 453 7.73 -9.39 7.09
C SER A 453 8.34 -8.59 5.94
N PHE A 454 9.44 -9.07 5.36
CA PHE A 454 10.07 -8.49 4.18
C PHE A 454 9.15 -8.49 2.96
N ILE A 455 8.50 -9.61 2.64
CA ILE A 455 7.55 -9.69 1.51
C ILE A 455 6.41 -8.69 1.70
N GLN A 456 5.86 -8.56 2.91
CA GLN A 456 4.80 -7.59 3.21
C GLN A 456 5.31 -6.16 3.01
N SER A 457 6.48 -5.84 3.54
CA SER A 457 7.05 -4.49 3.41
C SER A 457 7.43 -4.12 1.97
N VAL A 458 7.83 -5.07 1.13
CA VAL A 458 8.03 -4.86 -0.33
C VAL A 458 6.72 -4.43 -1.00
N GLN A 459 5.60 -5.08 -0.65
CA GLN A 459 4.29 -4.73 -1.23
C GLN A 459 3.84 -3.35 -0.77
N ASP A 460 3.98 -3.04 0.51
CA ASP A 460 3.63 -1.73 1.07
C ASP A 460 4.49 -0.62 0.46
N ALA A 461 5.80 -0.84 0.38
CA ALA A 461 6.72 0.11 -0.24
C ALA A 461 6.42 0.35 -1.72
N LYS A 462 6.00 -0.69 -2.47
CA LYS A 462 5.62 -0.54 -3.87
C LYS A 462 4.37 0.34 -4.03
N ILE A 463 3.34 0.12 -3.22
CA ILE A 463 2.11 0.93 -3.24
C ILE A 463 2.42 2.38 -2.85
N SER A 464 3.19 2.57 -1.78
CA SER A 464 3.61 3.90 -1.32
C SER A 464 4.46 4.63 -2.36
N LEU A 465 5.34 3.91 -3.06
CA LEU A 465 6.15 4.47 -4.15
C LEU A 465 5.28 4.93 -5.34
N GLU A 466 4.28 4.14 -5.74
CA GLU A 466 3.35 4.51 -6.83
C GLU A 466 2.60 5.81 -6.48
N ARG A 467 2.17 5.95 -5.22
CA ARG A 467 1.49 7.17 -4.73
C ARG A 467 2.41 8.38 -4.67
N LEU A 468 3.63 8.23 -4.18
CA LEU A 468 4.58 9.34 -4.11
C LEU A 468 5.08 9.78 -5.49
N ASN A 469 5.22 8.84 -6.42
CA ASN A 469 5.57 9.16 -7.81
C ASN A 469 4.55 10.09 -8.47
N GLU A 470 3.28 9.98 -8.12
CA GLU A 470 2.22 10.85 -8.61
C GLU A 470 2.54 12.33 -8.32
N ILE A 471 2.89 12.65 -7.06
CA ILE A 471 3.19 14.04 -6.66
C ILE A 471 4.51 14.52 -7.26
N HIS A 472 5.52 13.68 -7.26
CA HIS A 472 6.82 14.05 -7.79
C HIS A 472 6.88 14.18 -9.32
N SER A 473 5.96 13.57 -10.06
CA SER A 473 5.87 13.68 -11.51
C SER A 473 5.11 14.92 -11.97
N GLN A 474 4.37 15.58 -11.08
CA GLN A 474 3.69 16.84 -11.39
C GLN A 474 4.70 17.94 -11.71
N PRO A 475 4.44 18.77 -12.73
CA PRO A 475 5.26 19.97 -12.99
C PRO A 475 5.16 20.92 -11.79
N ASP A 476 6.23 21.65 -11.54
CA ASP A 476 6.23 22.74 -10.58
C ASP A 476 5.46 23.93 -11.19
N GLU A 477 4.83 24.78 -10.34
CA GLU A 477 4.11 25.97 -10.79
C GLU A 477 5.01 26.94 -11.57
N ASP A 478 6.28 27.02 -11.16
CA ASP A 478 7.28 27.91 -11.73
C ASP A 478 8.30 27.17 -12.61
N THR A 479 7.85 26.36 -13.58
CA THR A 479 8.76 25.66 -14.49
C THR A 479 9.43 26.59 -15.52
N ASP A 480 8.79 27.70 -15.89
CA ASP A 480 9.26 28.62 -16.92
C ASP A 480 9.61 29.99 -16.33
N LEU A 481 10.63 29.99 -15.42
CA LEU A 481 11.12 31.24 -14.83
C LEU A 481 11.76 32.19 -15.85
N ASP A 482 12.28 31.67 -16.95
CA ASP A 482 12.96 32.45 -17.99
C ASP A 482 12.01 33.34 -18.79
N ASP A 483 10.71 33.00 -18.85
CA ASP A 483 9.67 33.78 -19.55
C ASP A 483 8.92 34.78 -18.65
N LYS A 484 9.22 34.79 -17.34
CA LYS A 484 8.51 35.65 -16.38
C LYS A 484 9.20 37.02 -16.27
N VAL A 485 8.39 38.07 -16.31
CA VAL A 485 8.82 39.43 -16.07
C VAL A 485 9.30 39.58 -14.62
N THR A 486 10.58 39.83 -14.41
CA THR A 486 11.20 40.00 -13.08
C THR A 486 11.17 41.45 -12.61
N GLU A 487 11.04 42.42 -13.51
CA GLU A 487 10.92 43.83 -13.21
C GLU A 487 9.57 44.34 -13.69
N LEU A 488 8.88 45.11 -12.83
CA LEU A 488 7.61 45.73 -13.21
C LEU A 488 7.87 46.88 -14.19
N PRO A 489 7.06 47.01 -15.27
CA PRO A 489 7.16 48.13 -16.18
C PRO A 489 6.81 49.45 -15.47
N GLU A 490 7.21 50.59 -16.07
CA GLU A 490 6.90 51.93 -15.53
C GLU A 490 5.38 52.15 -15.42
N ASP A 491 4.62 51.73 -16.43
CA ASP A 491 3.15 51.68 -16.38
C ASP A 491 2.69 50.36 -15.74
N ARG A 492 2.14 50.46 -14.53
CA ARG A 492 1.65 49.33 -13.74
C ARG A 492 0.17 49.05 -13.97
N THR A 493 -0.40 49.53 -15.06
CA THR A 493 -1.77 49.23 -15.47
C THR A 493 -1.87 47.75 -15.85
N ILE A 494 -2.80 47.01 -15.21
CA ILE A 494 -3.05 45.61 -15.52
C ILE A 494 -4.12 45.52 -16.60
N ARG A 495 -3.80 44.90 -17.74
CA ARG A 495 -4.72 44.66 -18.83
C ARG A 495 -5.04 43.16 -18.89
N VAL A 496 -6.32 42.87 -18.84
CA VAL A 496 -6.86 41.54 -19.01
C VAL A 496 -7.56 41.52 -20.38
N GLU A 497 -7.14 40.61 -21.27
CA GLU A 497 -7.61 40.58 -22.64
C GLU A 497 -8.14 39.17 -22.96
N HIS A 498 -9.41 39.08 -23.37
CA HIS A 498 -10.06 37.85 -23.83
C HIS A 498 -9.89 36.64 -22.88
N VAL A 499 -10.03 36.85 -21.55
CA VAL A 499 -9.86 35.79 -20.57
C VAL A 499 -11.14 34.96 -20.49
N THR A 500 -10.96 33.65 -20.74
CA THR A 500 -11.98 32.64 -20.54
C THR A 500 -11.50 31.67 -19.48
N PHE A 501 -12.31 31.44 -18.43
CA PHE A 501 -11.93 30.61 -17.30
C PHE A 501 -13.08 29.71 -16.83
N SER A 502 -12.78 28.46 -16.52
CA SER A 502 -13.69 27.49 -15.91
C SER A 502 -13.01 26.80 -14.73
N TYR A 503 -13.66 26.71 -13.58
CA TYR A 503 -13.16 25.99 -12.40
C TYR A 503 -13.05 24.48 -12.63
N ASP A 504 -13.97 23.91 -13.42
CA ASP A 504 -14.04 22.46 -13.65
C ASP A 504 -13.20 22.02 -14.86
N GLY A 505 -12.55 22.97 -15.57
CA GLY A 505 -11.86 22.70 -16.83
C GLY A 505 -12.76 22.23 -17.97
N ALA A 506 -14.07 22.12 -17.74
CA ALA A 506 -15.04 21.73 -18.75
C ALA A 506 -15.47 22.95 -19.59
N GLU A 507 -15.45 22.82 -20.92
CA GLU A 507 -15.83 23.90 -21.87
C GLU A 507 -17.31 24.33 -21.79
N ARG A 508 -18.08 23.84 -20.81
CA ARG A 508 -19.52 24.08 -20.70
C ARG A 508 -19.93 25.04 -19.58
N ASN A 509 -19.08 25.24 -18.57
CA ASN A 509 -19.38 26.10 -17.42
C ASN A 509 -18.28 27.14 -17.24
N TYR A 510 -18.29 28.15 -18.09
CA TYR A 510 -17.35 29.26 -17.95
C TYR A 510 -17.76 30.14 -16.77
N ALA A 511 -16.87 30.33 -15.81
CA ALA A 511 -17.00 31.36 -14.77
C ALA A 511 -16.69 32.75 -15.35
N LEU A 512 -15.73 32.82 -16.28
CA LEU A 512 -15.45 33.98 -17.11
C LEU A 512 -15.50 33.52 -18.57
N ASN A 513 -16.17 34.28 -19.42
CA ASN A 513 -16.27 33.99 -20.84
C ASN A 513 -15.91 35.25 -21.64
N ASP A 514 -14.74 35.23 -22.28
CA ASP A 514 -14.22 36.30 -23.12
C ASP A 514 -14.22 37.69 -22.44
N VAL A 515 -13.72 37.75 -21.19
CA VAL A 515 -13.72 38.96 -20.38
C VAL A 515 -12.45 39.78 -20.68
N SER A 516 -12.65 41.07 -21.03
CA SER A 516 -11.58 42.04 -21.18
C SER A 516 -11.82 43.22 -20.25
N LEU A 517 -10.79 43.60 -19.46
CA LEU A 517 -10.87 44.73 -18.55
C LEU A 517 -9.49 45.35 -18.32
N GLU A 518 -9.49 46.60 -17.92
CA GLU A 518 -8.31 47.36 -17.59
C GLU A 518 -8.36 47.84 -16.13
N ILE A 519 -7.31 47.56 -15.36
CA ILE A 519 -7.15 48.02 -13.99
C ILE A 519 -6.07 49.08 -13.97
N PRO A 520 -6.43 50.39 -13.96
CA PRO A 520 -5.48 51.46 -14.08
C PRO A 520 -4.63 51.64 -12.83
N GLU A 521 -3.35 51.99 -13.02
CA GLU A 521 -2.44 52.31 -11.94
C GLU A 521 -2.96 53.43 -11.04
N ARG A 522 -2.69 53.35 -9.73
CA ARG A 522 -3.03 54.37 -8.71
C ARG A 522 -4.54 54.65 -8.57
N LYS A 523 -5.40 53.77 -9.06
CA LYS A 523 -6.86 53.85 -8.86
C LYS A 523 -7.35 52.65 -8.10
N VAL A 524 -8.50 52.78 -7.46
CA VAL A 524 -9.21 51.66 -6.82
C VAL A 524 -10.20 51.12 -7.81
N THR A 525 -10.04 49.85 -8.19
CA THR A 525 -10.98 49.13 -9.03
C THR A 525 -11.69 48.08 -8.17
N ALA A 526 -13.01 48.16 -8.08
CA ALA A 526 -13.83 47.16 -7.38
C ALA A 526 -14.37 46.15 -8.38
N ILE A 527 -14.07 44.86 -8.14
CA ILE A 527 -14.65 43.75 -8.87
C ILE A 527 -15.79 43.21 -8.01
N VAL A 528 -17.01 43.18 -8.55
CA VAL A 528 -18.23 42.81 -7.82
C VAL A 528 -18.92 41.67 -8.56
N GLY A 529 -19.35 40.64 -7.82
CA GLY A 529 -20.08 39.51 -8.39
C GLY A 529 -20.62 38.59 -7.30
N GLU A 530 -21.45 37.63 -7.71
CA GLU A 530 -21.91 36.58 -6.81
C GLU A 530 -20.78 35.61 -6.44
N SER A 531 -20.89 34.97 -5.28
CA SER A 531 -19.90 33.97 -4.84
C SER A 531 -19.77 32.86 -5.86
N GLY A 532 -18.57 32.65 -6.41
CA GLY A 532 -18.28 31.65 -7.43
C GLY A 532 -18.43 32.13 -8.88
N CYS A 533 -18.72 33.42 -9.14
CA CYS A 533 -18.81 33.97 -10.49
C CYS A 533 -17.46 34.27 -11.16
N GLY A 534 -16.34 33.90 -10.54
CA GLY A 534 -14.99 34.13 -11.08
C GLY A 534 -14.35 35.46 -10.68
N THR A 535 -14.86 36.13 -9.65
CA THR A 535 -14.28 37.36 -9.08
C THR A 535 -13.13 37.07 -8.15
#